data_ecf9d03260fed6eb57cc37995987aadf
#
_entry.id   ecf9d03260fed6eb57cc37995987aadf
#
_cell.length_a   1.000
_cell.length_b   1.000
_cell.length_c   1.000
_cell.angle_alpha   90.00
_cell.angle_beta   90.00
_cell.angle_gamma   90.00
#
_symmetry.space_group_name_H-M   'P 1'
#
loop_
_entity.id
_entity.type
_entity.pdbx_description
1 polymer ?
#
loop_
_entity_poly.entity_id
_entity_poly.type
_entity_poly.pdbx_seq_one_letter_code
_entity_poly.pdbx_strand_id
1 'polypeptide(L)'
;MTSLSRPQDREKLYAALETEHFSAYVLREDLSLEYVNAGWRRFARENGATELENDWDSYGPIPLYFTPPLRELFTAKARQVLELDTVWSHSYECSSDQVYRRFNLRAQATSQRDGLIVVHSLVAEPLRRGESSSADYALTYTDERGLIVQCSSCGRLRNPARARWDWTLEQISSERSNVSHGICPTCAYLYYG
;
A
#
# COMPACT_ATOMS: atom_id res chain seq x y z
N MET A 1 -7.73 -28.32 19.44
CA MET A 1 -7.71 -29.20 18.26
C MET A 1 -7.26 -28.35 17.11
N THR A 2 -5.97 -28.41 16.78
CA THR A 2 -5.36 -27.65 15.68
C THR A 2 -5.80 -28.32 14.37
N SER A 3 -6.71 -27.65 13.65
CA SER A 3 -7.06 -28.05 12.28
C SER A 3 -5.84 -27.78 11.39
N LEU A 4 -5.12 -28.84 11.03
CA LEU A 4 -4.08 -28.76 10.02
C LEU A 4 -4.75 -28.30 8.72
N SER A 5 -4.28 -27.17 8.18
CA SER A 5 -4.70 -26.68 6.86
C SER A 5 -4.58 -27.82 5.86
N ARG A 6 -5.63 -28.08 5.08
CA ARG A 6 -5.51 -29.10 4.02
C ARG A 6 -4.48 -28.58 3.02
N PRO A 7 -3.40 -29.32 2.70
CA PRO A 7 -2.37 -28.88 1.75
C PRO A 7 -2.96 -28.37 0.43
N GLN A 8 -4.04 -28.98 -0.03
CA GLN A 8 -4.77 -28.59 -1.24
C GLN A 8 -5.37 -27.19 -1.21
N ASP A 9 -5.76 -26.66 -0.03
CA ASP A 9 -6.32 -25.32 0.07
C ASP A 9 -5.21 -24.25 0.00
N ARG A 10 -4.02 -24.55 0.52
CA ARG A 10 -2.83 -23.71 0.38
C ARG A 10 -2.32 -23.66 -1.06
N GLU A 11 -2.23 -24.81 -1.72
CA GLU A 11 -1.82 -24.89 -3.12
C GLU A 11 -2.75 -24.06 -4.03
N LYS A 12 -4.06 -24.16 -3.83
CA LYS A 12 -5.05 -23.35 -4.59
C LYS A 12 -4.87 -21.84 -4.32
N LEU A 13 -4.64 -21.45 -3.06
CA LEU A 13 -4.38 -20.08 -2.69
C LEU A 13 -3.13 -19.53 -3.42
N TYR A 14 -2.02 -20.29 -3.36
CA TYR A 14 -0.78 -19.89 -4.01
C TYR A 14 -0.92 -19.80 -5.52
N ALA A 15 -1.58 -20.77 -6.14
CA ALA A 15 -1.86 -20.75 -7.57
C ALA A 15 -2.69 -19.54 -7.99
N ALA A 16 -3.67 -19.14 -7.17
CA ALA A 16 -4.47 -17.94 -7.42
C ALA A 16 -3.64 -16.65 -7.29
N LEU A 17 -2.82 -16.55 -6.22
CA LEU A 17 -1.98 -15.38 -6.00
C LEU A 17 -0.86 -15.25 -7.04
N GLU A 18 -0.34 -16.37 -7.56
CA GLU A 18 0.77 -16.38 -8.52
C GLU A 18 0.43 -15.67 -9.84
N THR A 19 -0.83 -15.73 -10.26
CA THR A 19 -1.30 -15.12 -11.51
C THR A 19 -1.58 -13.62 -11.39
N GLU A 20 -1.55 -13.09 -10.18
CA GLU A 20 -1.88 -11.69 -9.91
C GLU A 20 -0.72 -10.74 -10.23
N HIS A 21 -1.07 -9.54 -10.71
CA HIS A 21 -0.07 -8.52 -11.06
C HIS A 21 0.41 -7.69 -9.86
N PHE A 22 -0.33 -7.67 -8.78
CA PHE A 22 0.05 -6.97 -7.56
C PHE A 22 1.04 -7.80 -6.72
N SER A 23 1.77 -7.13 -5.83
CA SER A 23 2.66 -7.79 -4.89
C SER A 23 1.85 -8.41 -3.76
N ALA A 24 1.99 -9.73 -3.55
CA ALA A 24 1.31 -10.42 -2.47
C ALA A 24 2.23 -11.46 -1.80
N TYR A 25 1.98 -11.69 -0.52
CA TYR A 25 2.64 -12.74 0.25
C TYR A 25 1.70 -13.33 1.30
N VAL A 26 2.06 -14.51 1.77
CA VAL A 26 1.38 -15.17 2.89
C VAL A 26 2.36 -15.25 4.05
N LEU A 27 1.87 -14.89 5.24
CA LEU A 27 2.59 -15.02 6.51
C LEU A 27 2.03 -16.16 7.31
N ARG A 28 2.91 -16.84 8.05
CA ARG A 28 2.52 -17.77 9.13
C ARG A 28 2.00 -16.98 10.34
N GLU A 29 1.52 -17.70 11.33
CA GLU A 29 1.03 -17.11 12.59
C GLU A 29 2.12 -16.32 13.33
N ASP A 30 3.39 -16.73 13.22
CA ASP A 30 4.55 -16.02 13.76
C ASP A 30 5.01 -14.81 12.94
N LEU A 31 4.29 -14.50 11.87
CA LEU A 31 4.55 -13.43 10.90
C LEU A 31 5.80 -13.64 10.03
N SER A 32 6.35 -14.84 9.99
CA SER A 32 7.36 -15.22 9.00
C SER A 32 6.73 -15.43 7.63
N LEU A 33 7.51 -15.23 6.57
CA LEU A 33 7.06 -15.47 5.19
C LEU A 33 6.82 -16.99 4.97
N GLU A 34 5.67 -17.31 4.41
CA GLU A 34 5.31 -18.66 3.99
C GLU A 34 5.33 -18.80 2.47
N TYR A 35 4.92 -17.74 1.77
CA TYR A 35 4.82 -17.68 0.32
C TYR A 35 4.94 -16.25 -0.18
N VAL A 36 5.51 -16.06 -1.36
CA VAL A 36 5.51 -14.79 -2.11
C VAL A 36 5.13 -15.07 -3.57
N ASN A 37 4.34 -14.19 -4.18
CA ASN A 37 3.88 -14.35 -5.56
C ASN A 37 4.87 -13.77 -6.60
N ALA A 38 4.62 -14.01 -7.88
CA ALA A 38 5.42 -13.47 -8.98
C ALA A 38 5.46 -11.93 -8.97
N GLY A 39 4.38 -11.25 -8.56
CA GLY A 39 4.32 -9.80 -8.41
C GLY A 39 5.30 -9.28 -7.36
N TRP A 40 5.42 -9.97 -6.23
CA TRP A 40 6.36 -9.62 -5.16
C TRP A 40 7.82 -9.80 -5.63
N ARG A 41 8.14 -10.96 -6.24
CA ARG A 41 9.48 -11.24 -6.77
C ARG A 41 9.89 -10.22 -7.84
N ARG A 42 8.98 -9.87 -8.75
CA ARG A 42 9.21 -8.82 -9.75
C ARG A 42 9.50 -7.47 -9.10
N PHE A 43 8.70 -7.06 -8.11
CA PHE A 43 8.90 -5.81 -7.40
C PHE A 43 10.26 -5.77 -6.68
N ALA A 44 10.67 -6.85 -6.02
CA ALA A 44 11.98 -6.98 -5.38
C ALA A 44 13.12 -6.76 -6.39
N ARG A 45 13.08 -7.45 -7.52
CA ARG A 45 14.08 -7.32 -8.60
C ARG A 45 14.14 -5.89 -9.17
N GLU A 46 13.01 -5.30 -9.48
CA GLU A 46 12.92 -3.94 -10.05
C GLU A 46 13.39 -2.84 -9.09
N ASN A 47 13.43 -3.11 -7.79
CA ASN A 47 13.89 -2.19 -6.76
C ASN A 47 15.25 -2.56 -6.15
N GLY A 48 16.02 -3.43 -6.80
CA GLY A 48 17.40 -3.74 -6.44
C GLY A 48 17.58 -4.71 -5.27
N ALA A 49 16.50 -5.38 -4.85
CA ALA A 49 16.52 -6.38 -3.78
C ALA A 49 16.47 -7.80 -4.37
N THR A 50 17.40 -8.12 -5.26
CA THR A 50 17.43 -9.39 -6.01
C THR A 50 17.65 -10.61 -5.12
N GLU A 51 18.30 -10.46 -3.98
CA GLU A 51 18.44 -11.51 -2.96
C GLU A 51 17.09 -11.97 -2.43
N LEU A 52 16.14 -11.05 -2.26
CA LEU A 52 14.78 -11.37 -1.81
C LEU A 52 13.98 -12.16 -2.84
N GLU A 53 14.36 -12.14 -4.12
CA GLU A 53 13.67 -12.88 -5.17
C GLU A 53 13.79 -14.40 -4.96
N ASN A 54 14.96 -14.88 -4.46
CA ASN A 54 15.31 -16.29 -4.36
C ASN A 54 15.36 -16.80 -2.92
N ASP A 55 15.80 -15.99 -1.97
CA ASP A 55 16.07 -16.38 -0.59
C ASP A 55 15.08 -15.78 0.42
N TRP A 56 13.88 -15.43 -0.02
CA TRP A 56 12.86 -14.80 0.82
C TRP A 56 12.46 -15.64 2.05
N ASP A 57 12.54 -16.95 1.96
CA ASP A 57 12.21 -17.88 3.03
C ASP A 57 13.27 -17.96 4.14
N SER A 58 14.49 -17.46 3.89
CA SER A 58 15.56 -17.33 4.88
C SER A 58 15.34 -16.17 5.85
N TYR A 59 14.43 -15.24 5.50
CA TYR A 59 14.11 -14.09 6.34
C TYR A 59 13.18 -14.48 7.50
N GLY A 60 13.48 -13.95 8.68
CA GLY A 60 12.63 -14.15 9.86
C GLY A 60 11.30 -13.36 9.76
N PRO A 61 10.59 -13.23 10.89
CA PRO A 61 9.32 -12.48 10.91
C PRO A 61 9.44 -11.08 10.31
N ILE A 62 8.55 -10.76 9.36
CA ILE A 62 8.55 -9.48 8.62
C ILE A 62 8.65 -8.25 9.53
N PRO A 63 7.96 -8.18 10.69
CA PRO A 63 8.07 -7.00 11.55
C PRO A 63 9.48 -6.69 12.04
N LEU A 64 10.41 -7.65 12.04
CA LEU A 64 11.80 -7.41 12.47
C LEU A 64 12.55 -6.42 11.57
N TYR A 65 12.11 -6.26 10.32
CA TYR A 65 12.69 -5.35 9.33
C TYR A 65 12.10 -3.93 9.38
N PHE A 66 11.12 -3.70 10.24
CA PHE A 66 10.51 -2.39 10.40
C PHE A 66 11.17 -1.60 11.54
N THR A 67 11.10 -0.27 11.45
CA THR A 67 11.40 0.60 12.59
C THR A 67 10.51 0.27 13.78
N PRO A 68 10.96 0.47 15.03
CA PRO A 68 10.20 0.05 16.21
C PRO A 68 8.72 0.47 16.21
N PRO A 69 8.33 1.74 15.93
CA PRO A 69 6.92 2.13 15.91
C PRO A 69 6.10 1.40 14.87
N LEU A 70 6.66 1.19 13.67
CA LEU A 70 5.98 0.46 12.59
C LEU A 70 5.89 -1.03 12.90
N ARG A 71 6.90 -1.60 13.54
CA ARG A 71 6.91 -2.99 14.02
C ARG A 71 5.76 -3.25 14.97
N GLU A 72 5.61 -2.39 15.97
CA GLU A 72 4.54 -2.51 16.97
C GLU A 72 3.16 -2.41 16.33
N LEU A 73 2.96 -1.42 15.46
CA LEU A 73 1.72 -1.22 14.74
C LEU A 73 1.37 -2.45 13.87
N PHE A 74 2.32 -2.92 13.05
CA PHE A 74 2.09 -4.06 12.16
C PHE A 74 1.76 -5.31 12.96
N THR A 75 2.53 -5.60 14.01
CA THR A 75 2.32 -6.77 14.87
C THR A 75 0.95 -6.73 15.55
N ALA A 76 0.56 -5.58 16.09
CA ALA A 76 -0.74 -5.42 16.74
C ALA A 76 -1.89 -5.60 15.74
N LYS A 77 -1.79 -5.02 14.55
CA LYS A 77 -2.80 -5.15 13.49
C LYS A 77 -2.88 -6.56 12.93
N ALA A 78 -1.76 -7.23 12.72
CA ALA A 78 -1.70 -8.63 12.29
C ALA A 78 -2.43 -9.55 13.28
N ARG A 79 -2.15 -9.39 14.58
CA ARG A 79 -2.85 -10.14 15.64
C ARG A 79 -4.35 -9.86 15.65
N GLN A 80 -4.74 -8.59 15.55
CA GLN A 80 -6.15 -8.20 15.49
C GLN A 80 -6.89 -8.88 14.33
N VAL A 81 -6.26 -8.95 13.14
CA VAL A 81 -6.83 -9.62 11.97
C VAL A 81 -7.03 -11.12 12.24
N LEU A 82 -6.03 -11.79 12.83
CA LEU A 82 -6.10 -13.23 13.14
C LEU A 82 -7.17 -13.54 14.21
N GLU A 83 -7.24 -12.72 15.24
CA GLU A 83 -8.16 -12.93 16.38
C GLU A 83 -9.61 -12.63 16.03
N LEU A 84 -9.86 -11.51 15.35
CA LEU A 84 -11.20 -10.96 15.12
C LEU A 84 -11.78 -11.27 13.72
N ASP A 85 -11.01 -11.95 12.85
CA ASP A 85 -11.40 -12.21 11.45
C ASP A 85 -11.79 -10.94 10.70
N THR A 86 -11.03 -9.89 10.90
CA THR A 86 -11.24 -8.58 10.28
C THR A 86 -10.29 -8.39 9.11
N VAL A 87 -10.54 -7.36 8.29
CA VAL A 87 -9.63 -6.92 7.26
C VAL A 87 -8.92 -5.66 7.73
N TRP A 88 -7.59 -5.65 7.65
CA TRP A 88 -6.81 -4.45 7.85
C TRP A 88 -6.40 -3.83 6.52
N SER A 89 -6.67 -2.55 6.36
CA SER A 89 -6.26 -1.76 5.20
C SER A 89 -5.42 -0.57 5.64
N HIS A 90 -4.29 -0.33 4.96
CA HIS A 90 -3.39 0.76 5.27
C HIS A 90 -2.74 1.31 4.02
N SER A 91 -2.81 2.64 3.84
CA SER A 91 -2.09 3.30 2.74
C SER A 91 -0.74 3.79 3.21
N TYR A 92 0.30 3.52 2.43
CA TYR A 92 1.66 3.92 2.75
C TYR A 92 2.42 4.36 1.49
N GLU A 93 3.52 5.07 1.71
CA GLU A 93 4.43 5.52 0.66
C GLU A 93 5.66 4.61 0.62
N CYS A 94 6.05 4.21 -0.60
CA CYS A 94 7.28 3.49 -0.89
C CYS A 94 7.90 4.08 -2.15
N SER A 95 8.51 5.25 -2.00
CA SER A 95 9.07 6.05 -3.07
C SER A 95 10.57 5.78 -3.24
N SER A 96 11.09 6.02 -4.45
CA SER A 96 12.52 6.12 -4.74
C SER A 96 12.86 7.56 -5.13
N ASP A 97 14.14 7.84 -5.37
CA ASP A 97 14.60 9.17 -5.80
C ASP A 97 13.99 9.61 -7.13
N GLN A 98 13.57 8.65 -7.96
CA GLN A 98 13.06 8.91 -9.31
C GLN A 98 11.55 8.80 -9.42
N VAL A 99 10.91 8.05 -8.53
CA VAL A 99 9.49 7.70 -8.64
C VAL A 99 8.81 7.83 -7.29
N TYR A 100 7.69 8.55 -7.28
CA TYR A 100 6.81 8.57 -6.13
C TYR A 100 5.84 7.39 -6.22
N ARG A 101 5.77 6.55 -5.17
CA ARG A 101 4.84 5.41 -5.13
C ARG A 101 3.98 5.45 -3.89
N ARG A 102 2.69 5.28 -4.10
CA ARG A 102 1.76 5.03 -3.01
C ARG A 102 1.11 3.68 -3.19
N PHE A 103 1.14 2.91 -2.12
CA PHE A 103 0.54 1.59 -2.04
C PHE A 103 -0.62 1.58 -1.04
N ASN A 104 -1.54 0.65 -1.28
CA ASN A 104 -2.50 0.21 -0.29
C ASN A 104 -2.17 -1.22 0.11
N LEU A 105 -1.87 -1.43 1.39
CA LEU A 105 -1.77 -2.74 2.01
C LEU A 105 -3.17 -3.19 2.43
N ARG A 106 -3.50 -4.44 2.11
CA ARG A 106 -4.67 -5.13 2.64
C ARG A 106 -4.22 -6.45 3.23
N ALA A 107 -4.54 -6.70 4.50
CA ALA A 107 -4.28 -7.96 5.18
C ALA A 107 -5.58 -8.58 5.66
N GLN A 108 -5.70 -9.89 5.46
CA GLN A 108 -6.82 -10.71 5.92
C GLN A 108 -6.31 -12.08 6.39
N ALA A 109 -7.04 -12.72 7.29
CA ALA A 109 -6.69 -14.06 7.71
C ALA A 109 -6.87 -15.07 6.56
N THR A 110 -6.09 -16.13 6.58
CA THR A 110 -6.34 -17.32 5.75
C THR A 110 -7.65 -17.97 6.19
N SER A 111 -8.22 -18.82 5.35
CA SER A 111 -9.48 -19.53 5.66
C SER A 111 -9.42 -20.37 6.95
N GLN A 112 -8.22 -20.81 7.32
CA GLN A 112 -7.97 -21.60 8.54
C GLN A 112 -7.56 -20.72 9.73
N ARG A 113 -7.34 -19.41 9.50
CA ARG A 113 -6.86 -18.44 10.50
C ARG A 113 -5.50 -18.79 11.12
N ASP A 114 -4.69 -19.53 10.38
CA ASP A 114 -3.33 -19.97 10.74
C ASP A 114 -2.24 -19.13 10.04
N GLY A 115 -2.63 -17.99 9.48
CA GLY A 115 -1.76 -17.06 8.81
C GLY A 115 -2.50 -15.89 8.17
N LEU A 116 -1.75 -15.00 7.52
CA LEU A 116 -2.25 -13.79 6.87
C LEU A 116 -1.95 -13.80 5.38
N ILE A 117 -2.93 -13.40 4.58
CA ILE A 117 -2.73 -13.01 3.19
C ILE A 117 -2.54 -11.51 3.19
N VAL A 118 -1.42 -11.03 2.68
CA VAL A 118 -1.10 -9.60 2.57
C VAL A 118 -0.91 -9.23 1.10
N VAL A 119 -1.64 -8.21 0.68
CA VAL A 119 -1.64 -7.69 -0.70
C VAL A 119 -1.22 -6.23 -0.69
N HIS A 120 -0.31 -5.87 -1.60
CA HIS A 120 0.10 -4.50 -1.84
C HIS A 120 -0.32 -4.06 -3.24
N SER A 121 -1.31 -3.21 -3.32
CA SER A 121 -1.78 -2.65 -4.57
C SER A 121 -1.15 -1.30 -4.81
N LEU A 122 -0.50 -1.12 -5.97
CA LEU A 122 0.02 0.18 -6.38
C LEU A 122 -1.15 1.11 -6.72
N VAL A 123 -1.28 2.19 -5.97
CA VAL A 123 -2.36 3.18 -6.14
C VAL A 123 -1.96 4.28 -7.10
N ALA A 124 -0.70 4.72 -7.05
CA ALA A 124 -0.17 5.76 -7.93
C ALA A 124 1.36 5.66 -8.05
N GLU A 125 1.85 5.94 -9.24
CA GLU A 125 3.28 5.97 -9.57
C GLU A 125 3.59 7.11 -10.57
N PRO A 126 3.52 8.39 -10.17
CA PRO A 126 4.01 9.48 -11.00
C PRO A 126 5.53 9.54 -10.96
N LEU A 127 6.14 9.78 -12.13
CA LEU A 127 7.56 10.12 -12.19
C LEU A 127 7.82 11.41 -11.41
N ARG A 128 8.90 11.45 -10.65
CA ARG A 128 9.45 12.69 -10.10
C ARG A 128 9.98 13.50 -11.27
N ARG A 129 9.18 14.40 -11.81
CA ARG A 129 9.68 15.43 -12.72
C ARG A 129 10.35 16.48 -11.85
N GLY A 130 11.57 16.88 -12.25
CA GLY A 130 12.39 17.84 -11.52
C GLY A 130 11.61 19.07 -11.06
N GLU A 131 12.06 19.67 -10.00
CA GLU A 131 11.50 20.75 -9.22
C GLU A 131 10.64 21.72 -10.03
N SER A 132 9.32 21.56 -9.98
CA SER A 132 8.44 22.67 -10.30
C SER A 132 8.50 23.65 -9.12
N SER A 133 8.76 24.93 -9.41
CA SER A 133 8.83 25.94 -8.37
C SER A 133 7.51 25.96 -7.57
N SER A 134 7.56 26.25 -6.28
CA SER A 134 6.38 26.31 -5.41
C SER A 134 5.27 27.24 -5.92
N ALA A 135 5.63 28.23 -6.75
CA ALA A 135 4.72 29.16 -7.39
C ALA A 135 3.89 28.52 -8.53
N ASP A 136 4.52 27.72 -9.39
CA ASP A 136 3.83 27.00 -10.48
C ASP A 136 2.85 25.95 -9.96
N TYR A 137 3.19 25.39 -8.81
CA TYR A 137 2.38 24.40 -8.13
C TYR A 137 1.06 24.98 -7.62
N ALA A 138 1.12 26.12 -6.92
CA ALA A 138 -0.07 26.78 -6.39
C ALA A 138 -1.03 27.16 -7.53
N LEU A 139 -0.50 27.69 -8.64
CA LEU A 139 -1.30 28.04 -9.82
C LEU A 139 -1.97 26.83 -10.47
N THR A 140 -1.31 25.68 -10.50
CA THR A 140 -1.83 24.47 -11.15
C THR A 140 -3.02 23.84 -10.42
N TYR A 141 -3.06 23.95 -9.08
CA TYR A 141 -4.05 23.25 -8.25
C TYR A 141 -5.07 24.18 -7.57
N THR A 142 -4.94 25.48 -7.73
CA THR A 142 -5.90 26.44 -7.21
C THR A 142 -7.08 26.58 -8.15
N ASP A 143 -8.30 26.45 -7.63
CA ASP A 143 -9.54 26.64 -8.39
C ASP A 143 -9.91 28.14 -8.52
N GLU A 144 -10.99 28.44 -9.26
CA GLU A 144 -11.48 29.81 -9.50
C GLU A 144 -11.85 30.57 -8.20
N ARG A 145 -12.06 29.84 -7.09
CA ARG A 145 -12.35 30.41 -5.77
C ARG A 145 -11.09 30.63 -4.94
N GLY A 146 -9.91 30.33 -5.48
CA GLY A 146 -8.65 30.41 -4.77
C GLY A 146 -8.38 29.25 -3.83
N LEU A 147 -9.12 28.12 -3.95
CA LEU A 147 -8.98 26.95 -3.10
C LEU A 147 -8.22 25.81 -3.79
N ILE A 148 -7.39 25.15 -3.01
CA ILE A 148 -6.77 23.88 -3.39
C ILE A 148 -7.58 22.75 -2.77
N VAL A 149 -8.13 21.85 -3.58
CA VAL A 149 -8.93 20.73 -3.09
C VAL A 149 -8.05 19.50 -2.93
N GLN A 150 -7.91 19.02 -1.69
CA GLN A 150 -7.15 17.82 -1.34
C GLN A 150 -8.09 16.66 -0.98
N CYS A 151 -7.79 15.46 -1.47
CA CYS A 151 -8.52 14.27 -1.05
C CYS A 151 -8.17 13.92 0.41
N SER A 152 -9.16 13.93 1.30
CA SER A 152 -8.98 13.62 2.72
C SER A 152 -8.49 12.18 2.99
N SER A 153 -8.74 11.26 2.05
CA SER A 153 -8.34 9.87 2.20
C SER A 153 -6.93 9.61 1.67
N CYS A 154 -6.61 10.08 0.46
CA CYS A 154 -5.37 9.70 -0.21
C CYS A 154 -4.37 10.85 -0.41
N GLY A 155 -4.73 12.10 -0.10
CA GLY A 155 -3.88 13.27 -0.24
C GLY A 155 -3.70 13.81 -1.67
N ARG A 156 -4.32 13.20 -2.71
CA ARG A 156 -4.29 13.74 -4.07
C ARG A 156 -4.88 15.12 -4.13
N LEU A 157 -4.35 15.94 -5.04
CA LEU A 157 -4.90 17.25 -5.32
C LEU A 157 -5.74 17.24 -6.59
N ARG A 158 -6.84 17.94 -6.56
CA ARG A 158 -7.67 18.18 -7.73
C ARG A 158 -6.99 19.20 -8.64
N ASN A 159 -6.71 18.79 -9.87
CA ASN A 159 -6.26 19.68 -10.93
C ASN A 159 -7.51 20.23 -11.65
N PRO A 160 -7.90 21.50 -11.44
CA PRO A 160 -9.14 22.02 -11.99
C PRO A 160 -9.10 22.15 -13.52
N ALA A 161 -7.94 22.48 -14.10
CA ALA A 161 -7.77 22.65 -15.55
C ALA A 161 -7.86 21.33 -16.31
N ARG A 162 -7.48 20.21 -15.69
CA ARG A 162 -7.45 18.87 -16.32
C ARG A 162 -8.57 17.96 -15.83
N ALA A 163 -9.43 18.41 -14.92
CA ALA A 163 -10.51 17.67 -14.29
C ALA A 163 -10.07 16.30 -13.74
N ARG A 164 -8.86 16.22 -13.19
CA ARG A 164 -8.28 14.98 -12.64
C ARG A 164 -7.69 15.22 -11.26
N TRP A 165 -7.30 14.11 -10.59
CA TRP A 165 -6.66 14.12 -9.29
C TRP A 165 -5.24 13.61 -9.41
N ASP A 166 -4.28 14.48 -9.07
CA ASP A 166 -2.85 14.21 -9.22
C ASP A 166 -2.18 13.96 -7.87
N TRP A 167 -1.17 13.12 -7.88
CA TRP A 167 -0.19 13.05 -6.80
C TRP A 167 0.82 14.17 -6.99
N THR A 168 1.15 14.82 -5.90
CA THR A 168 2.15 15.87 -5.88
C THR A 168 3.20 15.56 -4.84
N LEU A 169 4.46 15.90 -5.11
CA LEU A 169 5.58 15.66 -4.21
C LEU A 169 5.54 16.57 -2.98
N GLU A 170 5.00 17.77 -3.15
CA GLU A 170 4.78 18.70 -2.06
C GLU A 170 3.49 18.30 -1.35
N GLN A 171 3.60 17.70 -0.18
CA GLN A 171 2.45 17.65 0.72
C GLN A 171 2.05 19.08 1.03
N ILE A 172 0.84 19.44 0.66
CA ILE A 172 0.28 20.70 1.14
C ILE A 172 0.14 20.50 2.64
N SER A 173 0.99 21.20 3.40
CA SER A 173 0.87 21.23 4.84
C SER A 173 -0.53 21.72 5.18
N SER A 174 -1.18 21.13 6.15
CA SER A 174 -2.47 21.53 6.70
C SER A 174 -2.49 22.99 7.21
N GLU A 175 -1.34 23.64 7.23
CA GLU A 175 -1.13 25.03 7.65
C GLU A 175 -1.50 26.05 6.57
N ARG A 176 -1.76 25.66 5.31
CA ARG A 176 -2.23 26.58 4.28
C ARG A 176 -3.73 26.86 4.48
N SER A 177 -4.06 28.13 4.69
CA SER A 177 -5.43 28.59 4.95
C SER A 177 -6.40 28.41 3.75
N ASN A 178 -5.89 28.07 2.55
CA ASN A 178 -6.68 27.90 1.33
C ASN A 178 -6.86 26.45 0.90
N VAL A 179 -6.60 25.46 1.76
CA VAL A 179 -6.83 24.04 1.46
C VAL A 179 -8.24 23.64 1.89
N SER A 180 -9.00 23.11 0.94
CA SER A 180 -10.30 22.46 1.18
C SER A 180 -10.16 20.95 1.03
N HIS A 181 -10.95 20.18 1.76
CA HIS A 181 -10.92 18.73 1.70
C HIS A 181 -12.13 18.18 0.95
N GLY A 182 -11.87 17.17 0.10
CA GLY A 182 -12.88 16.43 -0.65
C GLY A 182 -12.51 14.93 -0.68
N ILE A 183 -13.16 14.18 -1.57
CA ILE A 183 -12.81 12.79 -1.84
C ILE A 183 -12.62 12.59 -3.34
N CYS A 184 -11.52 11.97 -3.76
CA CYS A 184 -11.30 11.68 -5.17
C CYS A 184 -12.15 10.49 -5.64
N PRO A 185 -12.47 10.36 -6.95
CA PRO A 185 -13.30 9.29 -7.47
C PRO A 185 -12.81 7.90 -7.10
N THR A 186 -11.50 7.67 -7.11
CA THR A 186 -10.90 6.39 -6.72
C THR A 186 -11.21 6.06 -5.25
N CYS A 187 -11.02 7.01 -4.34
CA CYS A 187 -11.35 6.80 -2.93
C CYS A 187 -12.86 6.71 -2.70
N ALA A 188 -13.65 7.51 -3.40
CA ALA A 188 -15.10 7.41 -3.34
C ALA A 188 -15.58 6.01 -3.74
N TYR A 189 -15.07 5.47 -4.82
CA TYR A 189 -15.39 4.11 -5.26
C TYR A 189 -14.94 3.05 -4.25
N LEU A 190 -13.73 3.18 -3.67
CA LEU A 190 -13.19 2.20 -2.71
C LEU A 190 -13.96 2.15 -1.38
N TYR A 191 -14.57 3.27 -0.96
CA TYR A 191 -15.24 3.36 0.34
C TYR A 191 -16.76 3.32 0.27
N TYR A 192 -17.35 3.64 -0.89
CA TYR A 192 -18.80 3.84 -1.03
C TYR A 192 -19.38 3.19 -2.30
N GLY A 193 -18.54 2.56 -3.15
CA GLY A 193 -18.91 1.94 -4.43
C GLY A 193 -19.47 0.53 -4.35
#